data_03a8c4129f899847f59f737820ad8373
#
_entry.id   03a8c4129f899847f59f737820ad8373
#
_cell.length_a   1.000
_cell.length_b   1.000
_cell.length_c   1.000
_cell.angle_alpha   90.00
_cell.angle_beta   90.00
_cell.angle_gamma   90.00
#
_symmetry.space_group_name_H-M   'P 1'
#
loop_
_entity.id
_entity.type
_entity.pdbx_description
1 polymer ?
#
loop_
_entity_poly.entity_id
_entity_poly.type
_entity_poly.pdbx_seq_one_letter_code
_entity_poly.pdbx_strand_id
1 'polypeptide(L)'
;MKNNFFFQNTRLLVFGIIMAFTSSFGQTFFISLFGPSIQLEFGLSHTSWGTVYLIGTLASAVVLTYSGSLIDYYKLNLYTYFSVIALIASCIFISIISNYFLLIIAIFLLRQTGQGLTSHISVTTMARYFTYKRGTAIAIGSMGMAIGEALLPFIVVLLIS
;
A
#
# COMPACT_ATOMS: atom_id res chain seq x y z
N MET A 1 -22.47 -29.35 2.19
CA MET A 1 -22.36 -28.22 1.28
C MET A 1 -21.38 -27.14 1.78
N LYS A 2 -20.20 -27.51 2.35
CA LYS A 2 -19.26 -26.55 2.96
C LYS A 2 -18.06 -26.15 2.07
N ASN A 3 -17.84 -26.81 0.93
CA ASN A 3 -16.58 -26.68 0.17
C ASN A 3 -16.60 -25.69 -1.00
N ASN A 4 -17.71 -25.03 -1.31
CA ASN A 4 -17.78 -24.24 -2.55
C ASN A 4 -17.49 -22.74 -2.38
N PHE A 5 -17.37 -22.22 -1.12
CA PHE A 5 -17.17 -20.79 -0.92
C PHE A 5 -15.87 -20.27 -1.57
N PHE A 6 -14.78 -20.97 -1.35
CA PHE A 6 -13.47 -20.59 -1.90
C PHE A 6 -13.46 -20.73 -3.43
N PHE A 7 -13.88 -21.86 -3.96
CA PHE A 7 -13.87 -22.12 -5.41
C PHE A 7 -14.80 -21.21 -6.20
N GLN A 8 -15.97 -20.91 -5.68
CA GLN A 8 -16.94 -20.03 -6.35
C GLN A 8 -16.49 -18.57 -6.37
N ASN A 9 -15.67 -18.13 -5.41
CA ASN A 9 -15.26 -16.74 -5.24
C ASN A 9 -13.76 -16.50 -5.40
N THR A 10 -13.03 -17.47 -5.96
CA THR A 10 -11.57 -17.43 -6.09
C THR A 10 -11.06 -16.14 -6.73
N ARG A 11 -11.68 -15.69 -7.81
CA ARG A 11 -11.26 -14.48 -8.52
C ARG A 11 -11.28 -13.25 -7.63
N LEU A 12 -12.32 -13.09 -6.82
CA LEU A 12 -12.48 -11.93 -5.95
C LEU A 12 -11.55 -12.01 -4.74
N LEU A 13 -11.36 -13.21 -4.17
CA LEU A 13 -10.41 -13.43 -3.07
C LEU A 13 -8.96 -13.18 -3.52
N VAL A 14 -8.58 -13.68 -4.69
CA VAL A 14 -7.26 -13.43 -5.30
C VAL A 14 -7.07 -11.94 -5.57
N PHE A 15 -8.08 -11.23 -6.08
CA PHE A 15 -8.03 -9.78 -6.24
C PHE A 15 -7.73 -9.08 -4.91
N GLY A 16 -8.42 -9.46 -3.83
CA GLY A 16 -8.16 -8.90 -2.49
C GLY A 16 -6.72 -9.15 -2.02
N ILE A 17 -6.22 -10.39 -2.21
CA ILE A 17 -4.83 -10.74 -1.86
C ILE A 17 -3.84 -9.91 -2.67
N ILE A 18 -4.04 -9.77 -3.99
CA ILE A 18 -3.16 -8.98 -4.86
C ILE A 18 -3.16 -7.52 -4.43
N MET A 19 -4.31 -6.92 -4.16
CA MET A 19 -4.40 -5.52 -3.74
C MET A 19 -3.74 -5.29 -2.37
N ALA A 20 -3.92 -6.22 -1.42
CA ALA A 20 -3.25 -6.16 -0.12
C ALA A 20 -1.73 -6.37 -0.25
N PHE A 21 -1.27 -7.29 -1.11
CA PHE A 21 0.14 -7.46 -1.43
C PHE A 21 0.74 -6.19 -2.04
N THR A 22 0.05 -5.60 -3.02
CA THR A 22 0.46 -4.35 -3.66
C THR A 22 0.57 -3.19 -2.67
N SER A 23 -0.24 -3.19 -1.60
CA SER A 23 -0.15 -2.17 -0.55
C SER A 23 1.20 -2.17 0.19
N SER A 24 1.92 -3.28 0.15
CA SER A 24 3.21 -3.45 0.84
C SER A 24 4.26 -2.42 0.41
N PHE A 25 4.23 -1.95 -0.82
CA PHE A 25 5.17 -0.93 -1.31
C PHE A 25 5.02 0.43 -0.60
N GLY A 26 3.86 0.72 -0.02
CA GLY A 26 3.64 1.91 0.80
C GLY A 26 3.68 1.66 2.31
N GLN A 27 3.94 0.43 2.76
CA GLN A 27 3.98 0.07 4.18
C GLN A 27 5.29 0.47 4.85
N THR A 28 5.21 0.69 6.16
CA THR A 28 6.35 1.11 6.97
C THR A 28 7.50 0.12 6.87
N PHE A 29 7.23 -1.19 6.95
CA PHE A 29 8.26 -2.23 6.90
C PHE A 29 9.07 -2.17 5.60
N PHE A 30 8.43 -1.88 4.46
CA PHE A 30 9.09 -1.80 3.17
C PHE A 30 9.91 -0.51 3.03
N ILE A 31 9.32 0.64 3.34
CA ILE A 31 9.99 1.94 3.25
C ILE A 31 11.19 2.00 4.21
N SER A 32 11.09 1.39 5.39
CA SER A 32 12.16 1.40 6.39
C SER A 32 13.44 0.67 5.93
N LEU A 33 13.33 -0.29 5.00
CA LEU A 33 14.50 -0.98 4.43
C LEU A 33 15.44 -0.02 3.69
N PHE A 34 14.89 1.03 3.09
CA PHE A 34 15.64 2.05 2.38
C PHE A 34 16.03 3.24 3.27
N GLY A 35 15.57 3.24 4.52
CA GLY A 35 15.81 4.33 5.47
C GLY A 35 17.28 4.74 5.61
N PRO A 36 18.22 3.80 5.85
CA PRO A 36 19.66 4.12 5.94
C PRO A 36 20.20 4.74 4.65
N SER A 37 19.85 4.20 3.48
CA SER A 37 20.29 4.71 2.17
C SER A 37 19.74 6.10 1.91
N ILE A 38 18.46 6.35 2.21
CA ILE A 38 17.82 7.67 2.07
C ILE A 38 18.49 8.68 3.00
N GLN A 39 18.76 8.32 4.25
CA GLN A 39 19.44 9.19 5.20
C GLN A 39 20.83 9.59 4.71
N LEU A 40 21.58 8.63 4.16
CA LEU A 40 22.93 8.88 3.61
C LEU A 40 22.87 9.80 2.39
N GLU A 41 21.97 9.51 1.44
CA GLU A 41 21.84 10.28 0.19
C GLU A 41 21.43 11.73 0.40
N PHE A 42 20.47 11.93 1.32
CA PHE A 42 19.95 13.28 1.63
C PHE A 42 20.67 13.97 2.81
N GLY A 43 21.69 13.36 3.39
CA GLY A 43 22.42 13.91 4.55
C GLY A 43 21.52 14.09 5.79
N LEU A 44 20.57 13.18 6.03
CA LEU A 44 19.57 13.30 7.09
C LEU A 44 20.02 12.65 8.39
N SER A 45 19.82 13.35 9.51
CA SER A 45 19.85 12.72 10.82
C SER A 45 18.64 11.77 11.01
N HIS A 46 18.72 10.87 12.00
CA HIS A 46 17.57 10.02 12.36
C HIS A 46 16.32 10.84 12.71
N THR A 47 16.50 11.96 13.39
CA THR A 47 15.40 12.87 13.75
C THR A 47 14.79 13.52 12.51
N SER A 48 15.61 14.01 11.58
CA SER A 48 15.14 14.64 10.34
C SER A 48 14.38 13.62 9.47
N TRP A 49 14.90 12.39 9.34
CA TRP A 49 14.22 11.31 8.64
C TRP A 49 12.86 10.98 9.29
N GLY A 50 12.82 10.84 10.63
CA GLY A 50 11.58 10.63 11.37
C GLY A 50 10.56 11.75 11.14
N THR A 51 11.01 13.00 11.05
CA THR A 51 10.14 14.16 10.77
C THR A 51 9.56 14.11 9.35
N VAL A 52 10.39 13.82 8.34
CA VAL A 52 9.93 13.63 6.95
C VAL A 52 8.84 12.55 6.88
N TYR A 53 9.14 11.41 7.49
CA TYR A 53 8.22 10.28 7.51
C TYR A 53 6.90 10.61 8.22
N LEU A 54 6.99 11.30 9.36
CA LEU A 54 5.83 11.74 10.13
C LEU A 54 4.93 12.67 9.31
N ILE A 55 5.51 13.72 8.72
CA ILE A 55 4.75 14.71 7.93
C ILE A 55 4.06 14.04 6.74
N GLY A 56 4.79 13.22 5.96
CA GLY A 56 4.24 12.51 4.82
C GLY A 56 3.11 11.54 5.22
N THR A 57 3.27 10.84 6.34
CA THR A 57 2.27 9.90 6.86
C THR A 57 1.02 10.61 7.36
N LEU A 58 1.17 11.71 8.12
CA LEU A 58 0.03 12.49 8.61
C LEU A 58 -0.76 13.13 7.46
N ALA A 59 -0.06 13.70 6.48
CA ALA A 59 -0.70 14.23 5.28
C ALA A 59 -1.51 13.13 4.55
N SER A 60 -0.94 11.93 4.40
CA SER A 60 -1.65 10.80 3.81
C SER A 60 -2.88 10.39 4.62
N ALA A 61 -2.81 10.36 5.95
CA ALA A 61 -3.94 10.01 6.79
C ALA A 61 -5.12 10.99 6.60
N VAL A 62 -4.84 12.28 6.52
CA VAL A 62 -5.86 13.31 6.28
C VAL A 62 -6.48 13.15 4.89
N VAL A 63 -5.66 13.00 3.85
CA VAL A 63 -6.15 12.88 2.46
C VAL A 63 -6.90 11.57 2.24
N LEU A 64 -6.52 10.50 2.95
CA LEU A 64 -7.16 9.19 2.81
C LEU A 64 -8.63 9.21 3.25
N THR A 65 -9.01 10.03 4.20
CA THR A 65 -10.42 10.17 4.62
C THR A 65 -11.32 10.60 3.48
N TYR A 66 -10.82 11.45 2.60
CA TYR A 66 -11.55 11.93 1.41
C TYR A 66 -11.35 11.02 0.21
N SER A 67 -10.11 10.70 -0.12
CA SER A 67 -9.80 9.86 -1.29
C SER A 67 -10.28 8.42 -1.14
N GLY A 68 -10.27 7.87 0.07
CA GLY A 68 -10.79 6.54 0.36
C GLY A 68 -12.30 6.43 0.13
N SER A 69 -13.07 7.48 0.47
CA SER A 69 -14.52 7.49 0.24
C SER A 69 -14.91 7.52 -1.24
N LEU A 70 -14.00 7.92 -2.14
CA LEU A 70 -14.27 7.94 -3.59
C LEU A 70 -14.57 6.55 -4.17
N ILE A 71 -14.13 5.48 -3.50
CA ILE A 71 -14.48 4.10 -3.88
C ILE A 71 -16.00 3.85 -3.87
N ASP A 72 -16.76 4.68 -3.15
CA ASP A 72 -18.23 4.60 -3.08
C ASP A 72 -18.90 5.24 -4.29
N TYR A 73 -18.25 6.17 -4.95
CA TYR A 73 -18.80 6.96 -6.05
C TYR A 73 -18.33 6.48 -7.42
N TYR A 74 -17.14 5.86 -7.49
CA TYR A 74 -16.58 5.40 -8.76
C TYR A 74 -16.69 3.88 -8.92
N LYS A 75 -16.69 3.41 -10.18
CA LYS A 75 -16.62 1.97 -10.49
C LYS A 75 -15.31 1.41 -9.91
N LEU A 76 -15.41 0.29 -9.21
CA LEU A 76 -14.26 -0.37 -8.57
C LEU A 76 -13.05 -0.51 -9.51
N ASN A 77 -13.27 -0.95 -10.75
CA ASN A 77 -12.19 -1.12 -11.73
C ASN A 77 -11.45 0.20 -12.01
N LEU A 78 -12.21 1.28 -12.23
CA LEU A 78 -11.63 2.59 -12.53
C LEU A 78 -10.82 3.10 -11.33
N TYR A 79 -11.38 3.02 -10.14
CA TYR A 79 -10.70 3.42 -8.90
C TYR A 79 -9.44 2.60 -8.66
N THR A 80 -9.49 1.28 -8.90
CA THR A 80 -8.33 0.39 -8.79
C THR A 80 -7.24 0.77 -9.79
N TYR A 81 -7.57 0.99 -11.07
CA TYR A 81 -6.60 1.39 -12.08
C TYR A 81 -5.88 2.69 -11.72
N PHE A 82 -6.63 3.71 -11.32
CA PHE A 82 -6.03 4.98 -10.88
C PHE A 82 -5.13 4.81 -9.67
N SER A 83 -5.54 4.03 -8.67
CA SER A 83 -4.75 3.79 -7.46
C SER A 83 -3.44 3.05 -7.76
N VAL A 84 -3.47 2.04 -8.63
CA VAL A 84 -2.29 1.27 -9.02
C VAL A 84 -1.34 2.11 -9.87
N ILE A 85 -1.86 2.86 -10.85
CA ILE A 85 -1.05 3.77 -11.67
C ILE A 85 -0.40 4.83 -10.80
N ALA A 86 -1.15 5.42 -9.85
CA ALA A 86 -0.61 6.40 -8.92
C ALA A 86 0.48 5.80 -8.01
N LEU A 87 0.35 4.53 -7.59
CA LEU A 87 1.39 3.85 -6.83
C LEU A 87 2.66 3.65 -7.68
N ILE A 88 2.53 3.19 -8.91
CA ILE A 88 3.66 3.03 -9.84
C ILE A 88 4.36 4.38 -10.03
N ALA A 89 3.60 5.44 -10.31
CA ALA A 89 4.15 6.79 -10.44
C ALA A 89 4.86 7.26 -9.15
N SER A 90 4.33 6.92 -7.97
CA SER A 90 4.96 7.24 -6.69
C SER A 90 6.29 6.51 -6.48
N CYS A 91 6.36 5.23 -6.89
CA CYS A 91 7.61 4.45 -6.85
C CYS A 91 8.67 5.01 -7.81
N ILE A 92 8.27 5.44 -9.01
CA ILE A 92 9.18 6.09 -9.95
C ILE A 92 9.61 7.45 -9.41
N PHE A 93 8.67 8.22 -8.86
CA PHE A 93 8.96 9.56 -8.34
C PHE A 93 10.01 9.53 -7.23
N ILE A 94 9.89 8.61 -6.25
CA ILE A 94 10.89 8.53 -5.17
C ILE A 94 12.28 8.14 -5.67
N SER A 95 12.39 7.42 -6.79
CA SER A 95 13.69 6.99 -7.35
C SER A 95 14.45 8.09 -8.09
N ILE A 96 13.82 9.22 -8.43
CA ILE A 96 14.41 10.29 -9.22
C ILE A 96 14.58 11.61 -8.46
N ILE A 97 14.08 11.69 -7.23
CA ILE A 97 14.16 12.94 -6.44
C ILE A 97 15.53 13.12 -5.83
N SER A 98 15.94 14.39 -5.71
CA SER A 98 17.19 14.80 -5.06
C SER A 98 16.99 15.89 -4.01
N ASN A 99 15.77 16.28 -3.69
CA ASN A 99 15.45 17.40 -2.82
C ASN A 99 14.67 16.95 -1.59
N TYR A 100 15.03 17.47 -0.42
CA TYR A 100 14.40 17.19 0.87
C TYR A 100 12.87 17.42 0.87
N PHE A 101 12.39 18.52 0.28
CA PHE A 101 10.95 18.79 0.23
C PHE A 101 10.21 17.80 -0.67
N LEU A 102 10.82 17.39 -1.79
CA LEU A 102 10.26 16.38 -2.67
C LEU A 102 10.21 15.01 -1.99
N LEU A 103 11.14 14.73 -1.06
CA LEU A 103 11.11 13.49 -0.27
C LEU A 103 9.86 13.40 0.62
N ILE A 104 9.44 14.50 1.25
CA ILE A 104 8.19 14.55 2.02
C ILE A 104 6.99 14.20 1.11
N ILE A 105 6.96 14.79 -0.08
CA ILE A 105 5.91 14.52 -1.07
C ILE A 105 5.96 13.06 -1.53
N ALA A 106 7.13 12.50 -1.75
CA ALA A 106 7.29 11.11 -2.16
C ALA A 106 6.80 10.12 -1.08
N ILE A 107 7.16 10.37 0.18
CA ILE A 107 6.65 9.58 1.31
C ILE A 107 5.12 9.70 1.42
N PHE A 108 4.59 10.93 1.32
CA PHE A 108 3.14 11.13 1.27
C PHE A 108 2.47 10.30 0.16
N LEU A 109 2.99 10.36 -1.08
CA LEU A 109 2.42 9.65 -2.23
C LEU A 109 2.49 8.12 -2.06
N LEU A 110 3.61 7.58 -1.61
CA LEU A 110 3.76 6.15 -1.33
C LEU A 110 2.80 5.68 -0.24
N ARG A 111 2.69 6.44 0.85
CA ARG A 111 1.78 6.13 1.94
C ARG A 111 0.33 6.21 1.49
N GLN A 112 -0.02 7.23 0.72
CA GLN A 112 -1.35 7.45 0.20
C GLN A 112 -1.78 6.35 -0.77
N THR A 113 -0.96 6.06 -1.76
CA THR A 113 -1.33 5.12 -2.84
C THR A 113 -1.15 3.67 -2.44
N GLY A 114 -0.06 3.33 -1.77
CA GLY A 114 0.23 1.98 -1.29
C GLY A 114 -0.55 1.65 -0.03
N GLN A 115 -0.13 2.07 1.13
CA GLN A 115 -0.78 1.72 2.38
C GLN A 115 -2.24 2.18 2.44
N GLY A 116 -2.55 3.37 1.95
CA GLY A 116 -3.89 3.94 1.97
C GLY A 116 -4.81 3.25 0.96
N LEU A 117 -4.72 3.65 -0.32
CA LEU A 117 -5.72 3.31 -1.33
C LEU A 117 -5.77 1.82 -1.66
N THR A 118 -4.62 1.15 -1.92
CA THR A 118 -4.65 -0.26 -2.33
C THR A 118 -5.06 -1.19 -1.20
N SER A 119 -4.65 -0.92 0.03
CA SER A 119 -5.13 -1.64 1.21
C SER A 119 -6.65 -1.44 1.41
N HIS A 120 -7.12 -0.19 1.28
CA HIS A 120 -8.53 0.15 1.38
C HIS A 120 -9.37 -0.55 0.30
N ILE A 121 -8.90 -0.63 -0.95
CA ILE A 121 -9.54 -1.38 -2.03
C ILE A 121 -9.71 -2.84 -1.65
N SER A 122 -8.67 -3.50 -1.13
CA SER A 122 -8.74 -4.89 -0.70
C SER A 122 -9.84 -5.11 0.33
N VAL A 123 -9.75 -4.40 1.46
CA VAL A 123 -10.68 -4.56 2.59
C VAL A 123 -12.11 -4.22 2.20
N THR A 124 -12.31 -3.07 1.53
CA THR A 124 -13.65 -2.59 1.15
C THR A 124 -14.31 -3.52 0.13
N THR A 125 -13.55 -4.02 -0.84
CA THR A 125 -14.07 -4.98 -1.82
C THR A 125 -14.53 -6.26 -1.13
N MET A 126 -13.69 -6.84 -0.26
CA MET A 126 -14.08 -8.03 0.50
C MET A 126 -15.30 -7.77 1.38
N ALA A 127 -15.36 -6.62 2.02
CA ALA A 127 -16.47 -6.24 2.89
C ALA A 127 -17.80 -6.07 2.16
N ARG A 128 -17.78 -5.60 0.91
CA ARG A 128 -18.98 -5.33 0.10
C ARG A 128 -19.52 -6.58 -0.58
N TYR A 129 -18.64 -7.37 -1.17
CA TYR A 129 -19.06 -8.53 -1.96
C TYR A 129 -19.39 -9.75 -1.09
N PHE A 130 -18.87 -9.85 0.13
CA PHE A 130 -19.12 -10.96 1.02
C PHE A 130 -19.95 -10.55 2.23
N THR A 131 -21.28 -10.69 2.13
CA THR A 131 -22.19 -10.37 3.24
C THR A 131 -22.18 -11.46 4.31
N TYR A 132 -22.27 -12.73 3.92
CA TYR A 132 -22.40 -13.87 4.84
C TYR A 132 -21.07 -14.28 5.51
N LYS A 133 -19.93 -14.24 4.78
CA LYS A 133 -18.59 -14.62 5.29
C LYS A 133 -17.60 -13.44 5.25
N ARG A 134 -18.10 -12.26 5.57
CA ARG A 134 -17.35 -11.00 5.47
C ARG A 134 -16.00 -11.04 6.18
N GLY A 135 -15.99 -11.48 7.45
CA GLY A 135 -14.74 -11.56 8.23
C GLY A 135 -13.72 -12.52 7.63
N THR A 136 -14.18 -13.70 7.16
CA THR A 136 -13.31 -14.67 6.48
C THR A 136 -12.75 -14.12 5.17
N ALA A 137 -13.56 -13.45 4.37
CA ALA A 137 -13.13 -12.86 3.11
C ALA A 137 -12.09 -11.74 3.34
N ILE A 138 -12.32 -10.86 4.31
CA ILE A 138 -11.37 -9.81 4.69
C ILE A 138 -10.06 -10.43 5.18
N ALA A 139 -10.12 -11.43 6.05
CA ALA A 139 -8.93 -12.12 6.55
C ALA A 139 -8.09 -12.74 5.43
N ILE A 140 -8.73 -13.41 4.46
CA ILE A 140 -8.06 -13.99 3.30
C ILE A 140 -7.45 -12.89 2.42
N GLY A 141 -8.21 -11.83 2.10
CA GLY A 141 -7.69 -10.70 1.34
C GLY A 141 -6.46 -10.08 2.00
N SER A 142 -6.50 -9.88 3.32
CA SER A 142 -5.39 -9.30 4.08
C SER A 142 -4.14 -10.19 4.16
N MET A 143 -4.22 -11.48 3.86
CA MET A 143 -3.04 -12.36 3.77
C MET A 143 -2.02 -11.86 2.75
N GLY A 144 -2.46 -11.12 1.73
CA GLY A 144 -1.56 -10.50 0.76
C GLY A 144 -0.52 -9.59 1.41
N MET A 145 -0.91 -8.80 2.41
CA MET A 145 0.03 -7.94 3.15
C MET A 145 1.03 -8.77 3.96
N ALA A 146 0.59 -9.82 4.63
CA ALA A 146 1.49 -10.73 5.37
C ALA A 146 2.49 -11.44 4.45
N ILE A 147 2.05 -11.84 3.25
CA ILE A 147 2.93 -12.39 2.21
C ILE A 147 3.96 -11.36 1.77
N GLY A 148 3.53 -10.11 1.55
CA GLY A 148 4.44 -9.00 1.19
C GLY A 148 5.47 -8.73 2.29
N GLU A 149 5.04 -8.70 3.55
CA GLU A 149 5.93 -8.50 4.71
C GLU A 149 6.96 -9.63 4.87
N ALA A 150 6.58 -10.85 4.55
CA ALA A 150 7.50 -12.00 4.61
C ALA A 150 8.49 -12.05 3.43
N LEU A 151 8.05 -11.71 2.21
CA LEU A 151 8.85 -11.92 1.00
C LEU A 151 9.64 -10.68 0.57
N LEU A 152 9.06 -9.49 0.62
CA LEU A 152 9.68 -8.29 0.06
C LEU A 152 10.98 -7.89 0.77
N PRO A 153 11.12 -7.94 2.10
CA PRO A 153 12.39 -7.65 2.75
C PRO A 153 13.52 -8.56 2.28
N PHE A 154 13.23 -9.86 2.14
CA PHE A 154 14.21 -10.83 1.64
C PHE A 154 14.65 -10.50 0.21
N ILE A 155 13.71 -10.18 -0.68
CA ILE A 155 14.01 -9.79 -2.07
C ILE A 155 14.83 -8.50 -2.11
N VAL A 156 14.47 -7.49 -1.31
CA VAL A 156 15.19 -6.21 -1.26
C VAL A 156 16.62 -6.40 -0.78
N VAL A 157 16.83 -7.18 0.28
CA VAL A 157 18.18 -7.45 0.78
C VAL A 157 19.04 -8.15 -0.29
N LEU A 158 18.49 -9.12 -1.03
CA LEU A 158 19.21 -9.80 -2.12
C LEU A 158 19.54 -8.87 -3.30
N LEU A 159 18.76 -7.79 -3.52
CA LEU A 159 19.00 -6.85 -4.62
C LEU A 159 19.99 -5.75 -4.23
N ILE A 160 20.17 -5.46 -2.94
CA ILE A 160 21.06 -4.40 -2.44
C ILE A 160 22.44 -4.96 -2.05
N SER A 161 22.53 -6.27 -1.74
CA SER A 161 23.78 -6.97 -1.44
C SER A 161 24.60 -7.24 -2.70
#